data_328997f122f51456737e6c51b4088e83
#
_entry.id   328997f122f51456737e6c51b4088e83
#
_cell.length_a   1.000
_cell.length_b   1.000
_cell.length_c   1.000
_cell.angle_alpha   90.00
_cell.angle_beta   90.00
_cell.angle_gamma   90.00
#
_symmetry.space_group_name_H-M   'P 1'
#
loop_
_entity.id
_entity.type
_entity.pdbx_description
1 polymer ?
#
loop_
_entity_poly.entity_id
_entity_poly.type
_entity_poly.pdbx_seq_one_letter_code
_entity_poly.pdbx_strand_id
1 'polypeptide(L)'
;MPDYDVIVVGSGHAGCEAALAAARMGCRVAVVTLNIERTAHMPCNCSIGGPAKGHLVREIDALGGQMGITIDRTLTHIRHVGTGKGPAVRTLRAHADKAHYPAEMLRTLQSQENLILIQGSVKGLIVREGVCEGVVVNLTSPAPLSACTERETDASHSFDSPSSFTERENGGEGAITLTAHAVVITTGTFLNGLCHIGEQKIRAARYGDQPSVGLTECLRQLGFRIGRFKTGTTPRIDKKNVDLSQLQQVPSEPCPPFSYLHDALTPPRPLLPCWQTYTNERTHAIIRANLHRSAMYGGHITGVGPRYCPSIEDKIVRFPDKDRHPVFLEQEYWDEDELYVQGMSTSLPAEAQLEFLRTLPGLESVVMIRPGYAVEYDMVY
;
A
#
# COMPACT_ATOMS: atom_id res chain seq x y z
N MET A 1 34.99 -3.19 13.21
CA MET A 1 33.74 -3.98 13.15
C MET A 1 32.67 -3.10 12.52
N PRO A 2 31.75 -3.62 11.73
CA PRO A 2 30.63 -2.82 11.18
C PRO A 2 29.71 -2.33 12.31
N ASP A 3 29.00 -1.25 12.03
CA ASP A 3 28.06 -0.63 12.99
C ASP A 3 26.90 -1.57 13.34
N TYR A 4 26.44 -2.33 12.34
CA TYR A 4 25.31 -3.27 12.45
C TYR A 4 25.66 -4.63 11.81
N ASP A 5 24.88 -5.64 12.16
CA ASP A 5 24.97 -6.92 11.48
C ASP A 5 24.09 -6.92 10.23
N VAL A 6 22.90 -6.27 10.30
CA VAL A 6 21.97 -6.13 9.17
C VAL A 6 21.44 -4.70 9.09
N ILE A 7 21.44 -4.12 7.90
CA ILE A 7 20.70 -2.89 7.58
C ILE A 7 19.52 -3.25 6.70
N VAL A 8 18.31 -2.82 7.10
CA VAL A 8 17.08 -2.98 6.31
C VAL A 8 16.66 -1.62 5.74
N VAL A 9 16.51 -1.52 4.42
CA VAL A 9 16.10 -0.31 3.71
C VAL A 9 14.60 -0.36 3.44
N GLY A 10 13.85 0.46 4.17
CA GLY A 10 12.39 0.55 4.12
C GLY A 10 11.71 -0.15 5.29
N SER A 11 10.72 0.50 5.89
CA SER A 11 9.89 0.00 7.00
C SER A 11 8.48 -0.40 6.54
N GLY A 12 8.30 -0.81 5.28
CA GLY A 12 7.07 -1.46 4.81
C GLY A 12 6.93 -2.87 5.40
N HIS A 13 5.87 -3.61 5.03
CA HIS A 13 5.62 -4.96 5.59
C HIS A 13 6.83 -5.89 5.47
N ALA A 14 7.48 -5.96 4.31
CA ALA A 14 8.66 -6.80 4.10
C ALA A 14 9.85 -6.37 4.97
N GLY A 15 10.05 -5.05 5.11
CA GLY A 15 11.13 -4.52 5.95
C GLY A 15 10.90 -4.78 7.43
N CYS A 16 9.66 -4.66 7.91
CA CYS A 16 9.31 -5.00 9.29
C CYS A 16 9.61 -6.47 9.60
N GLU A 17 9.19 -7.39 8.72
CA GLU A 17 9.44 -8.83 8.89
C GLU A 17 10.94 -9.15 8.85
N ALA A 18 11.69 -8.58 7.89
CA ALA A 18 13.11 -8.80 7.78
C ALA A 18 13.87 -8.29 9.02
N ALA A 19 13.52 -7.10 9.50
CA ALA A 19 14.16 -6.50 10.65
C ALA A 19 13.89 -7.27 11.96
N LEU A 20 12.62 -7.62 12.19
CA LEU A 20 12.23 -8.40 13.37
C LEU A 20 12.83 -9.79 13.36
N ALA A 21 12.87 -10.47 12.20
CA ALA A 21 13.49 -11.78 12.07
C ALA A 21 14.99 -11.72 12.46
N ALA A 22 15.72 -10.77 11.88
CA ALA A 22 17.17 -10.62 12.19
C ALA A 22 17.42 -10.25 13.66
N ALA A 23 16.65 -9.28 14.21
CA ALA A 23 16.82 -8.86 15.61
C ALA A 23 16.49 -9.98 16.62
N ARG A 24 15.43 -10.75 16.37
CA ARG A 24 15.04 -11.91 17.18
C ARG A 24 16.07 -13.05 17.13
N MET A 25 16.86 -13.12 16.08
CA MET A 25 18.02 -14.02 15.97
C MET A 25 19.27 -13.47 16.67
N GLY A 26 19.21 -12.30 17.31
CA GLY A 26 20.31 -11.69 18.06
C GLY A 26 21.19 -10.75 17.24
N CYS A 27 20.85 -10.47 15.99
CA CYS A 27 21.59 -9.50 15.17
C CYS A 27 21.32 -8.06 15.63
N ARG A 28 22.32 -7.18 15.52
CA ARG A 28 22.15 -5.72 15.63
C ARG A 28 21.62 -5.20 14.33
N VAL A 29 20.41 -4.64 14.35
CA VAL A 29 19.67 -4.25 13.15
C VAL A 29 19.41 -2.74 13.11
N ALA A 30 19.69 -2.10 11.98
CA ALA A 30 19.18 -0.75 11.67
C ALA A 30 18.14 -0.82 10.55
N VAL A 31 16.98 -0.19 10.76
CA VAL A 31 15.99 0.03 9.72
C VAL A 31 16.07 1.48 9.27
N VAL A 32 16.43 1.72 8.01
CA VAL A 32 16.46 3.06 7.43
C VAL A 32 15.19 3.29 6.63
N THR A 33 14.40 4.31 6.98
CA THR A 33 13.13 4.62 6.32
C THR A 33 12.95 6.11 6.10
N LEU A 34 12.26 6.49 5.03
CA LEU A 34 11.98 7.89 4.71
C LEU A 34 11.13 8.61 5.77
N ASN A 35 10.22 7.89 6.39
CA ASN A 35 9.36 8.39 7.45
C ASN A 35 9.00 7.25 8.41
N ILE A 36 9.39 7.37 9.68
CA ILE A 36 9.15 6.37 10.72
C ILE A 36 7.65 6.22 10.99
N GLU A 37 6.87 7.31 10.95
CA GLU A 37 5.42 7.30 11.19
C GLU A 37 4.65 6.55 10.10
N ARG A 38 5.27 6.31 8.93
CA ARG A 38 4.71 5.53 7.82
C ARG A 38 5.10 4.05 7.86
N THR A 39 5.66 3.57 8.97
CA THR A 39 6.00 2.15 9.16
C THR A 39 4.76 1.28 8.97
N ALA A 40 4.90 0.20 8.18
CA ALA A 40 3.82 -0.74 7.83
C ALA A 40 2.53 -0.09 7.31
N HIS A 41 2.60 1.15 6.80
CA HIS A 41 1.44 1.86 6.25
C HIS A 41 0.82 1.10 5.08
N MET A 42 -0.51 1.11 5.00
CA MET A 42 -1.32 0.38 4.02
C MET A 42 -1.94 1.35 2.98
N PRO A 43 -1.18 1.82 1.98
CA PRO A 43 -1.65 2.91 1.09
C PRO A 43 -2.69 2.47 0.08
N CYS A 44 -2.65 1.21 -0.36
CA CYS A 44 -3.56 0.69 -1.37
C CYS A 44 -4.90 0.30 -0.74
N ASN A 45 -4.89 -0.72 0.10
CA ASN A 45 -6.07 -1.20 0.83
C ASN A 45 -5.69 -1.62 2.24
N CYS A 46 -6.70 -1.86 3.07
CA CYS A 46 -6.53 -2.32 4.45
C CYS A 46 -6.41 -3.85 4.58
N SER A 47 -6.26 -4.60 3.50
CA SER A 47 -6.40 -6.06 3.55
C SER A 47 -5.08 -6.78 3.78
N ILE A 48 -5.07 -7.70 4.74
CA ILE A 48 -4.06 -8.74 4.92
C ILE A 48 -4.66 -10.07 4.48
N GLY A 49 -3.87 -10.87 3.75
CA GLY A 49 -4.31 -12.16 3.25
C GLY A 49 -5.04 -12.12 1.90
N GLY A 50 -6.00 -13.01 1.71
CA GLY A 50 -6.62 -13.28 0.42
C GLY A 50 -5.90 -14.37 -0.37
N PRO A 51 -6.37 -14.73 -1.60
CA PRO A 51 -5.80 -15.83 -2.39
C PRO A 51 -4.29 -15.72 -2.56
N ALA A 52 -3.56 -16.79 -2.30
CA ALA A 52 -2.11 -16.94 -2.22
C ALA A 52 -1.43 -16.12 -1.09
N LYS A 53 -1.95 -14.95 -0.74
CA LYS A 53 -1.33 -14.06 0.26
C LYS A 53 -1.58 -14.53 1.69
N GLY A 54 -2.79 -14.99 2.02
CA GLY A 54 -3.11 -15.51 3.35
C GLY A 54 -2.32 -16.77 3.69
N HIS A 55 -1.98 -17.59 2.70
CA HIS A 55 -1.07 -18.73 2.87
C HIS A 55 0.32 -18.24 3.29
N LEU A 56 0.89 -17.26 2.57
CA LEU A 56 2.20 -16.70 2.87
C LEU A 56 2.24 -16.04 4.26
N VAL A 57 1.18 -15.32 4.67
CA VAL A 57 1.11 -14.74 6.02
C VAL A 57 1.21 -15.82 7.08
N ARG A 58 0.52 -16.95 6.91
CA ARG A 58 0.60 -18.07 7.86
C ARG A 58 1.93 -18.81 7.82
N GLU A 59 2.57 -18.91 6.66
CA GLU A 59 3.92 -19.47 6.54
C GLU A 59 4.95 -18.58 7.27
N ILE A 60 4.87 -17.26 7.09
CA ILE A 60 5.73 -16.29 7.81
C ILE A 60 5.48 -16.39 9.32
N ASP A 61 4.22 -16.44 9.74
CA ASP A 61 3.85 -16.56 11.15
C ASP A 61 4.43 -17.83 11.79
N ALA A 62 4.35 -18.97 11.09
CA ALA A 62 4.93 -20.25 11.55
C ALA A 62 6.45 -20.17 11.73
N LEU A 63 7.12 -19.23 11.08
CA LEU A 63 8.54 -18.94 11.24
C LEU A 63 8.85 -17.84 12.28
N GLY A 64 7.83 -17.40 13.02
CA GLY A 64 7.97 -16.35 14.04
C GLY A 64 7.77 -14.93 13.50
N GLY A 65 7.07 -14.76 12.37
CA GLY A 65 6.75 -13.45 11.80
C GLY A 65 5.73 -12.65 12.61
N GLN A 66 5.61 -11.38 12.30
CA GLN A 66 4.80 -10.42 13.07
C GLN A 66 3.45 -10.10 12.43
N MET A 67 3.34 -10.23 11.11
CA MET A 67 2.15 -9.79 10.36
C MET A 67 0.86 -10.49 10.82
N GLY A 68 0.92 -11.80 11.08
CA GLY A 68 -0.20 -12.58 11.62
C GLY A 68 -0.64 -12.11 12.98
N ILE A 69 0.31 -11.84 13.88
CA ILE A 69 0.04 -11.33 15.23
C ILE A 69 -0.60 -9.94 15.17
N THR A 70 -0.03 -9.06 14.35
CA THR A 70 -0.49 -7.67 14.25
C THR A 70 -1.88 -7.57 13.66
N ILE A 71 -2.20 -8.36 12.60
CA ILE A 71 -3.55 -8.32 12.02
C ILE A 71 -4.59 -8.84 13.00
N ASP A 72 -4.33 -9.90 13.75
CA ASP A 72 -5.29 -10.43 14.73
C ASP A 72 -5.65 -9.41 15.81
N ARG A 73 -4.75 -8.49 16.14
CA ARG A 73 -4.95 -7.43 17.13
C ARG A 73 -5.64 -6.17 16.59
N THR A 74 -5.67 -5.99 15.27
CA THR A 74 -6.07 -4.71 14.65
C THR A 74 -7.13 -4.86 13.56
N LEU A 75 -7.65 -6.07 13.36
CA LEU A 75 -8.61 -6.34 12.30
C LEU A 75 -9.97 -5.71 12.57
N THR A 76 -10.54 -5.13 11.53
CA THR A 76 -11.91 -4.58 11.51
C THR A 76 -12.92 -5.54 10.89
N HIS A 77 -12.47 -6.45 10.02
CA HIS A 77 -13.31 -7.41 9.31
C HIS A 77 -12.49 -8.66 8.96
N ILE A 78 -13.11 -9.84 8.95
CA ILE A 78 -12.46 -11.09 8.53
C ILE A 78 -13.43 -12.04 7.88
N ARG A 79 -12.97 -12.76 6.86
CA ARG A 79 -13.72 -13.84 6.21
C ARG A 79 -12.82 -14.84 5.48
N HIS A 80 -13.39 -15.99 5.13
CA HIS A 80 -12.78 -16.92 4.19
C HIS A 80 -12.97 -16.42 2.75
N VAL A 81 -11.96 -16.62 1.92
CA VAL A 81 -12.01 -16.36 0.48
C VAL A 81 -11.47 -17.57 -0.29
N GLY A 82 -11.82 -17.67 -1.59
CA GLY A 82 -11.43 -18.81 -2.42
C GLY A 82 -12.24 -20.08 -2.16
N THR A 83 -13.37 -19.97 -1.49
CA THR A 83 -14.19 -21.11 -1.03
C THR A 83 -14.76 -21.99 -2.15
N GLY A 84 -15.00 -21.40 -3.34
CA GLY A 84 -15.56 -22.12 -4.50
C GLY A 84 -14.53 -22.86 -5.38
N LYS A 85 -13.23 -22.82 -5.05
CA LYS A 85 -12.16 -23.38 -5.89
C LYS A 85 -11.40 -24.53 -5.24
N GLY A 86 -11.92 -25.08 -4.16
CA GLY A 86 -11.33 -26.18 -3.40
C GLY A 86 -10.46 -25.74 -2.22
N PRO A 87 -10.08 -26.68 -1.34
CA PRO A 87 -9.45 -26.37 -0.06
C PRO A 87 -8.06 -25.73 -0.19
N ALA A 88 -7.28 -26.06 -1.21
CA ALA A 88 -5.94 -25.54 -1.41
C ALA A 88 -5.89 -24.03 -1.70
N VAL A 89 -6.98 -23.43 -2.17
CA VAL A 89 -7.06 -21.99 -2.44
C VAL A 89 -7.93 -21.24 -1.42
N ARG A 90 -8.56 -21.98 -0.50
CA ARG A 90 -9.31 -21.40 0.61
C ARG A 90 -8.36 -20.78 1.62
N THR A 91 -8.54 -19.51 1.93
CA THR A 91 -7.67 -18.77 2.85
C THR A 91 -8.43 -17.65 3.55
N LEU A 92 -7.80 -17.06 4.54
CA LEU A 92 -8.31 -15.90 5.26
C LEU A 92 -8.01 -14.60 4.52
N ARG A 93 -8.91 -13.64 4.62
CA ARG A 93 -8.71 -12.23 4.32
C ARG A 93 -9.30 -11.41 5.45
N ALA A 94 -8.46 -10.60 6.07
CA ALA A 94 -8.87 -9.64 7.08
C ALA A 94 -8.63 -8.22 6.60
N HIS A 95 -9.45 -7.27 7.05
CA HIS A 95 -9.20 -5.85 6.94
C HIS A 95 -8.63 -5.36 8.25
N ALA A 96 -7.56 -4.60 8.19
CA ALA A 96 -6.96 -3.93 9.33
C ALA A 96 -7.55 -2.53 9.47
N ASP A 97 -7.60 -2.02 10.67
CA ASP A 97 -7.68 -0.57 10.88
C ASP A 97 -6.36 0.06 10.47
N LYS A 98 -6.40 1.01 9.54
CA LYS A 98 -5.20 1.62 8.94
C LYS A 98 -4.46 2.60 9.83
N ALA A 99 -5.03 3.00 10.96
CA ALA A 99 -4.34 3.74 12.01
C ALA A 99 -3.70 2.78 13.03
N HIS A 100 -4.43 1.76 13.47
CA HIS A 100 -3.99 0.86 14.53
C HIS A 100 -2.94 -0.15 14.06
N TYR A 101 -3.06 -0.72 12.85
CA TYR A 101 -2.09 -1.70 12.35
C TYR A 101 -0.66 -1.12 12.22
N PRO A 102 -0.45 0.05 11.58
CA PRO A 102 0.86 0.69 11.56
C PRO A 102 1.38 1.05 12.95
N ALA A 103 0.52 1.56 13.83
CA ALA A 103 0.90 1.92 15.19
C ALA A 103 1.36 0.70 16.01
N GLU A 104 0.64 -0.43 15.92
CA GLU A 104 1.03 -1.68 16.59
C GLU A 104 2.35 -2.23 16.04
N MET A 105 2.55 -2.19 14.72
CA MET A 105 3.80 -2.63 14.10
C MET A 105 4.97 -1.72 14.49
N LEU A 106 4.78 -0.41 14.48
CA LEU A 106 5.79 0.55 14.90
C LEU A 106 6.20 0.34 16.37
N ARG A 107 5.20 0.17 17.25
CA ARG A 107 5.44 -0.13 18.66
C ARG A 107 6.25 -1.43 18.81
N THR A 108 5.93 -2.45 18.03
CA THR A 108 6.67 -3.73 18.05
C THR A 108 8.14 -3.54 17.66
N LEU A 109 8.42 -2.80 16.58
CA LEU A 109 9.79 -2.50 16.16
C LEU A 109 10.55 -1.68 17.22
N GLN A 110 9.91 -0.67 17.80
CA GLN A 110 10.52 0.18 18.82
C GLN A 110 10.83 -0.55 20.14
N SER A 111 10.03 -1.57 20.46
CA SER A 111 10.24 -2.40 21.67
C SER A 111 11.18 -3.59 21.45
N GLN A 112 11.57 -3.86 20.19
CA GLN A 112 12.43 -4.98 19.87
C GLN A 112 13.89 -4.65 20.26
N GLU A 113 14.48 -5.48 21.12
CA GLU A 113 15.90 -5.41 21.44
C GLU A 113 16.77 -5.57 20.18
N ASN A 114 17.95 -4.96 20.17
CA ASN A 114 18.92 -4.97 19.08
C ASN A 114 18.44 -4.36 17.76
N LEU A 115 17.33 -3.58 17.76
CA LEU A 115 16.77 -2.93 16.57
C LEU A 115 16.64 -1.42 16.80
N ILE A 116 17.12 -0.63 15.83
CA ILE A 116 16.93 0.82 15.81
C ILE A 116 16.25 1.26 14.52
N LEU A 117 15.49 2.36 14.61
CA LEU A 117 14.86 3.02 13.47
C LEU A 117 15.61 4.32 13.17
N ILE A 118 16.02 4.50 11.92
CA ILE A 118 16.73 5.68 11.41
C ILE A 118 15.87 6.33 10.33
N GLN A 119 15.54 7.61 10.51
CA GLN A 119 14.81 8.35 9.47
C GLN A 119 15.80 8.98 8.49
N GLY A 120 15.68 8.57 7.22
CA GLY A 120 16.56 9.04 6.17
C GLY A 120 16.30 8.38 4.83
N SER A 121 16.94 8.93 3.80
CA SER A 121 16.90 8.43 2.44
C SER A 121 18.19 7.72 2.09
N VAL A 122 18.13 6.42 1.80
CA VAL A 122 19.28 5.68 1.27
C VAL A 122 19.53 6.12 -0.17
N LYS A 123 20.71 6.63 -0.44
CA LYS A 123 21.14 7.13 -1.76
C LYS A 123 22.00 6.15 -2.53
N GLY A 124 22.70 5.27 -1.84
CA GLY A 124 23.59 4.30 -2.47
C GLY A 124 24.01 3.17 -1.54
N LEU A 125 24.63 2.18 -2.13
CA LEU A 125 25.26 1.06 -1.43
C LEU A 125 26.78 1.26 -1.42
N ILE A 126 27.42 0.80 -0.35
CA ILE A 126 28.88 0.76 -0.23
C ILE A 126 29.29 -0.64 -0.64
N VAL A 127 29.96 -0.75 -1.78
CA VAL A 127 30.44 -2.04 -2.29
C VAL A 127 31.94 -1.96 -2.49
N ARG A 128 32.67 -2.90 -1.87
CA ARG A 128 34.12 -3.06 -2.04
C ARG A 128 34.43 -4.52 -2.41
N GLU A 129 35.21 -4.70 -3.43
CA GLU A 129 35.62 -6.04 -3.92
C GLU A 129 34.43 -7.00 -4.17
N GLY A 130 33.28 -6.44 -4.62
CA GLY A 130 32.05 -7.22 -4.87
C GLY A 130 31.21 -7.54 -3.63
N VAL A 131 31.60 -7.09 -2.44
CA VAL A 131 30.88 -7.28 -1.18
C VAL A 131 30.18 -5.98 -0.81
N CYS A 132 28.88 -6.07 -0.48
CA CYS A 132 28.12 -4.94 0.07
C CYS A 132 28.43 -4.79 1.57
N GLU A 133 29.03 -3.66 1.94
CA GLU A 133 29.48 -3.36 3.30
C GLU A 133 28.60 -2.31 4.02
N GLY A 134 27.57 -1.80 3.38
CA GLY A 134 26.70 -0.80 4.00
C GLY A 134 25.96 0.10 3.03
N VAL A 135 25.47 1.23 3.56
CA VAL A 135 24.66 2.20 2.82
C VAL A 135 25.11 3.65 3.09
N VAL A 136 24.84 4.52 2.11
CA VAL A 136 24.94 5.98 2.26
C VAL A 136 23.54 6.52 2.51
N VAL A 137 23.34 7.24 3.60
CA VAL A 137 22.05 7.76 4.04
C VAL A 137 22.10 9.26 4.18
N ASN A 138 21.17 9.96 3.55
CA ASN A 138 20.86 11.34 3.87
C ASN A 138 19.82 11.33 4.99
N LEU A 139 20.19 11.80 6.18
CA LEU A 139 19.26 11.93 7.29
C LEU A 139 18.18 12.99 6.94
N THR A 140 16.97 12.77 7.37
CA THR A 140 15.87 13.72 7.23
C THR A 140 15.28 14.00 8.60
N SER A 141 14.99 15.28 8.88
CA SER A 141 14.25 15.63 10.10
C SER A 141 12.82 15.06 10.02
N PRO A 142 12.20 14.67 11.16
CA PRO A 142 10.78 14.32 11.16
C PRO A 142 9.97 15.45 10.55
N ALA A 143 9.13 15.15 9.55
CA ALA A 143 8.21 16.12 9.01
C ALA A 143 7.21 16.53 10.11
N PRO A 144 6.89 17.80 10.30
CA PRO A 144 5.87 18.20 11.27
C PRO A 144 4.52 17.58 10.87
N LEU A 145 3.79 17.05 11.85
CA LEU A 145 2.47 16.39 11.70
C LEU A 145 1.40 17.28 11.02
N SER A 146 1.62 18.59 10.94
CA SER A 146 0.69 19.57 10.38
C SER A 146 0.47 19.47 8.87
N ALA A 147 1.27 18.73 8.13
CA ALA A 147 1.13 18.64 6.67
C ALA A 147 0.05 17.62 6.20
N CYS A 148 -0.57 16.88 7.11
CA CYS A 148 -1.54 15.82 6.76
C CYS A 148 -2.95 16.00 7.36
N THR A 149 -3.21 17.09 8.12
CA THR A 149 -4.48 17.24 8.89
C THR A 149 -5.34 18.44 8.50
N GLU A 150 -5.03 19.17 7.45
CA GLU A 150 -5.98 20.17 6.97
C GLU A 150 -7.06 19.51 6.11
N ARG A 151 -8.20 19.27 6.74
CA ARG A 151 -9.47 18.98 6.09
C ARG A 151 -10.00 20.28 5.50
N GLU A 152 -9.70 20.54 4.25
CA GLU A 152 -10.50 21.50 3.51
C GLU A 152 -11.75 20.82 2.95
N THR A 153 -12.89 21.30 3.40
CA THR A 153 -14.24 20.84 3.03
C THR A 153 -14.73 21.52 1.74
N ASP A 154 -13.87 21.68 0.74
CA ASP A 154 -14.28 22.27 -0.51
C ASP A 154 -14.16 21.27 -1.68
N ALA A 155 -15.27 21.08 -2.38
CA ALA A 155 -15.50 20.06 -3.40
C ALA A 155 -14.73 20.31 -4.72
N SER A 156 -13.66 21.09 -4.70
CA SER A 156 -12.80 21.41 -5.85
C SER A 156 -11.35 20.97 -5.66
N HIS A 157 -11.09 19.90 -4.91
CA HIS A 157 -9.72 19.44 -4.74
C HIS A 157 -9.19 18.86 -6.05
N SER A 158 -8.60 19.74 -6.85
CA SER A 158 -7.50 19.39 -7.73
C SER A 158 -6.46 18.63 -6.92
N PHE A 159 -5.83 17.64 -7.52
CA PHE A 159 -4.60 17.03 -7.04
C PHE A 159 -3.52 18.11 -7.20
N ASP A 160 -3.62 19.18 -6.39
CA ASP A 160 -2.61 20.21 -6.38
C ASP A 160 -1.34 19.57 -5.90
N SER A 161 -0.41 19.43 -6.82
CA SER A 161 0.99 19.30 -6.46
C SER A 161 1.23 20.36 -5.39
N PRO A 162 1.87 20.03 -4.24
CA PRO A 162 2.36 21.07 -3.37
C PRO A 162 3.19 22.00 -4.26
N SER A 163 2.57 23.10 -4.68
CA SER A 163 3.22 24.14 -5.45
C SER A 163 4.26 24.75 -4.51
N SER A 164 5.52 24.50 -4.80
CA SER A 164 6.71 24.94 -4.08
C SER A 164 7.49 23.89 -3.28
N PHE A 165 7.57 22.64 -3.74
CA PHE A 165 8.82 21.92 -3.50
C PHE A 165 9.80 22.30 -4.62
N THR A 166 10.34 23.54 -4.56
CA THR A 166 11.68 23.77 -5.07
C THR A 166 12.56 22.70 -4.46
N GLU A 167 13.29 21.97 -5.30
CA GLU A 167 14.45 21.22 -4.89
C GLU A 167 15.28 22.13 -3.97
N ARG A 168 15.14 21.97 -2.67
CA ARG A 168 16.19 22.39 -1.77
C ARG A 168 17.33 21.39 -1.92
N GLU A 169 17.97 21.46 -3.06
CA GLU A 169 19.39 21.27 -3.13
C GLU A 169 19.97 22.34 -2.19
N ASN A 170 20.63 21.90 -1.14
CA ASN A 170 21.31 22.71 -0.13
C ASN A 170 20.50 23.07 1.13
N GLY A 171 20.30 22.07 1.96
CA GLY A 171 20.15 22.25 3.38
C GLY A 171 21.00 21.17 4.05
N GLY A 172 22.25 21.51 4.37
CA GLY A 172 23.29 20.63 4.83
C GLY A 172 22.97 19.87 6.11
N GLU A 173 22.28 18.76 6.00
CA GLU A 173 22.38 17.63 6.91
C GLU A 173 23.24 16.61 6.19
N GLY A 174 24.42 16.34 6.72
CA GLY A 174 25.46 15.56 6.05
C GLY A 174 25.01 14.14 5.74
N ALA A 175 25.39 13.63 4.58
CA ALA A 175 25.28 12.20 4.29
C ALA A 175 26.10 11.42 5.32
N ILE A 176 25.52 10.43 5.94
CA ILE A 176 26.20 9.50 6.83
C ILE A 176 26.39 8.15 6.14
N THR A 177 27.43 7.47 6.55
CA THR A 177 27.70 6.09 6.17
C THR A 177 27.34 5.17 7.31
N LEU A 178 26.55 4.13 7.03
CA LEU A 178 26.26 3.06 7.96
C LEU A 178 26.83 1.76 7.39
N THR A 179 27.61 1.04 8.20
CA THR A 179 28.23 -0.21 7.77
C THR A 179 27.53 -1.43 8.35
N ALA A 180 27.46 -2.52 7.57
CA ALA A 180 26.83 -3.77 8.00
C ALA A 180 27.42 -4.97 7.27
N HIS A 181 27.22 -6.17 7.84
CA HIS A 181 27.56 -7.44 7.17
C HIS A 181 26.57 -7.78 6.04
N ALA A 182 25.32 -7.32 6.13
CA ALA A 182 24.28 -7.53 5.11
C ALA A 182 23.34 -6.33 4.99
N VAL A 183 22.84 -6.09 3.77
CA VAL A 183 21.83 -5.08 3.46
C VAL A 183 20.62 -5.73 2.79
N VAL A 184 19.43 -5.52 3.36
CA VAL A 184 18.16 -6.02 2.84
C VAL A 184 17.36 -4.84 2.27
N ILE A 185 17.09 -4.86 0.96
CA ILE A 185 16.40 -3.77 0.26
C ILE A 185 14.92 -4.12 0.12
N THR A 186 14.04 -3.31 0.73
CA THR A 186 12.58 -3.51 0.73
C THR A 186 11.83 -2.21 0.39
N THR A 187 12.21 -1.57 -0.68
CA THR A 187 11.78 -0.21 -1.06
C THR A 187 10.34 -0.10 -1.55
N GLY A 188 9.61 -1.20 -1.73
CA GLY A 188 8.22 -1.19 -2.15
C GLY A 188 7.99 -0.40 -3.46
N THR A 189 7.09 0.58 -3.43
CA THR A 189 6.76 1.43 -4.58
C THR A 189 7.57 2.72 -4.66
N PHE A 190 8.62 2.88 -3.82
CA PHE A 190 9.29 4.16 -3.66
C PHE A 190 10.37 4.45 -4.71
N LEU A 191 11.02 3.43 -5.29
CA LEU A 191 12.09 3.65 -6.26
C LEU A 191 11.55 4.34 -7.52
N ASN A 192 11.92 5.61 -7.72
CA ASN A 192 11.46 6.45 -8.83
C ASN A 192 9.94 6.37 -9.05
N GLY A 193 9.19 6.43 -7.95
CA GLY A 193 7.73 6.34 -7.98
C GLY A 193 7.09 7.46 -8.79
N LEU A 194 6.07 7.10 -9.59
CA LEU A 194 5.32 8.01 -10.45
C LEU A 194 3.83 7.61 -10.40
N CYS A 195 3.01 8.48 -9.83
CA CYS A 195 1.56 8.29 -9.78
C CYS A 195 0.88 8.85 -11.02
N HIS A 196 -0.17 8.17 -11.50
CA HIS A 196 -0.93 8.53 -12.68
C HIS A 196 -2.43 8.61 -12.36
N ILE A 197 -3.07 9.73 -12.75
CA ILE A 197 -4.52 9.93 -12.71
C ILE A 197 -4.92 10.50 -14.08
N GLY A 198 -5.51 9.69 -14.94
CA GLY A 198 -5.67 10.05 -16.34
C GLY A 198 -4.34 10.41 -16.97
N GLU A 199 -4.30 11.58 -17.57
CA GLU A 199 -3.11 12.15 -18.23
C GLU A 199 -2.11 12.80 -17.24
N GLN A 200 -2.52 13.01 -15.98
CA GLN A 200 -1.67 13.63 -14.97
C GLN A 200 -0.60 12.67 -14.48
N LYS A 201 0.63 13.18 -14.37
CA LYS A 201 1.80 12.46 -13.85
C LYS A 201 2.35 13.22 -12.65
N ILE A 202 2.41 12.55 -11.51
CA ILE A 202 2.82 13.13 -10.24
C ILE A 202 3.99 12.31 -9.70
N ARG A 203 5.16 12.96 -9.48
CA ARG A 203 6.32 12.29 -8.85
C ARG A 203 6.00 11.99 -7.40
N ALA A 204 5.54 10.77 -7.15
CA ALA A 204 5.17 10.28 -5.83
C ALA A 204 5.29 8.75 -5.80
N ALA A 205 5.64 8.20 -4.65
CA ALA A 205 5.65 6.75 -4.42
C ALA A 205 4.23 6.22 -4.19
N ARG A 206 3.36 7.07 -3.65
CA ARG A 206 1.95 6.88 -3.36
C ARG A 206 1.35 8.22 -2.93
N TYR A 207 0.05 8.27 -2.69
CA TYR A 207 -0.62 9.50 -2.26
C TYR A 207 0.06 10.10 -1.02
N GLY A 208 0.53 11.35 -1.13
CA GLY A 208 1.17 12.10 -0.05
C GLY A 208 2.62 11.71 0.29
N ASP A 209 3.22 10.74 -0.39
CA ASP A 209 4.57 10.28 -0.10
C ASP A 209 5.55 10.54 -1.26
N GLN A 210 6.69 11.15 -0.95
CA GLN A 210 7.74 11.41 -1.93
C GLN A 210 8.43 10.12 -2.39
N PRO A 211 8.89 10.03 -3.65
CA PRO A 211 9.64 8.88 -4.14
C PRO A 211 11.08 8.90 -3.62
N SER A 212 11.71 7.72 -3.54
CA SER A 212 13.14 7.58 -3.34
C SER A 212 13.88 7.70 -4.66
N VAL A 213 14.83 8.62 -4.74
CA VAL A 213 15.64 8.90 -5.94
C VAL A 213 17.11 8.63 -5.62
N GLY A 214 17.86 8.08 -6.58
CA GLY A 214 19.30 7.82 -6.48
C GLY A 214 19.64 6.34 -6.31
N LEU A 215 18.98 5.59 -5.43
CA LEU A 215 19.30 4.18 -5.19
C LEU A 215 19.16 3.31 -6.44
N THR A 216 18.18 3.58 -7.31
CA THR A 216 18.03 2.85 -8.59
C THR A 216 19.28 2.97 -9.47
N GLU A 217 19.85 4.17 -9.55
CA GLU A 217 21.05 4.39 -10.37
C GLU A 217 22.26 3.63 -9.79
N CYS A 218 22.41 3.64 -8.47
CA CYS A 218 23.43 2.84 -7.81
C CYS A 218 23.28 1.34 -8.12
N LEU A 219 22.06 0.80 -8.04
CA LEU A 219 21.79 -0.60 -8.38
C LEU A 219 22.11 -0.91 -9.85
N ARG A 220 21.80 0.01 -10.78
CA ARG A 220 22.12 -0.14 -12.21
C ARG A 220 23.63 -0.16 -12.45
N GLN A 221 24.38 0.72 -11.79
CA GLN A 221 25.85 0.76 -11.87
C GLN A 221 26.50 -0.50 -11.31
N LEU A 222 25.87 -1.15 -10.33
CA LEU A 222 26.29 -2.45 -9.80
C LEU A 222 25.90 -3.64 -10.71
N GLY A 223 25.30 -3.38 -11.87
CA GLY A 223 24.95 -4.40 -12.85
C GLY A 223 23.57 -5.06 -12.67
N PHE A 224 22.76 -4.59 -11.73
CA PHE A 224 21.40 -5.10 -11.61
C PHE A 224 20.52 -4.66 -12.78
N ARG A 225 19.75 -5.60 -13.31
CA ARG A 225 18.77 -5.31 -14.35
C ARG A 225 17.53 -4.67 -13.72
N ILE A 226 17.25 -3.45 -14.14
CA ILE A 226 16.12 -2.66 -13.61
C ILE A 226 14.95 -2.70 -14.61
N GLY A 227 13.77 -2.97 -14.12
CA GLY A 227 12.51 -2.85 -14.84
C GLY A 227 11.54 -1.93 -14.12
N ARG A 228 10.32 -1.83 -14.65
CA ARG A 228 9.24 -1.07 -14.00
C ARG A 228 8.03 -1.95 -13.74
N PHE A 229 7.51 -1.87 -12.53
CA PHE A 229 6.21 -2.41 -12.16
C PHE A 229 5.15 -1.31 -12.10
N LYS A 230 3.90 -1.72 -12.32
CA LYS A 230 2.72 -0.89 -12.15
C LYS A 230 1.76 -1.56 -11.17
N THR A 231 1.31 -0.83 -10.18
CA THR A 231 0.17 -1.21 -9.34
C THR A 231 -0.87 -0.08 -9.34
N GLY A 232 -1.97 -0.24 -8.62
CA GLY A 232 -2.99 0.78 -8.55
C GLY A 232 -3.86 0.66 -7.33
N THR A 233 -4.62 1.70 -7.06
CA THR A 233 -5.59 1.76 -5.97
C THR A 233 -6.93 2.28 -6.47
N THR A 234 -7.95 2.15 -5.63
CA THR A 234 -9.33 2.58 -5.93
C THR A 234 -9.59 3.98 -5.40
N PRO A 235 -10.67 4.65 -5.85
CA PRO A 235 -11.17 5.84 -5.20
C PRO A 235 -11.51 5.60 -3.72
N ARG A 236 -11.47 6.66 -2.93
CA ARG A 236 -12.04 6.72 -1.58
C ARG A 236 -13.26 7.63 -1.60
N ILE A 237 -14.29 7.21 -0.89
CA ILE A 237 -15.59 7.90 -0.86
C ILE A 237 -16.03 8.13 0.58
N ASP A 238 -16.85 9.16 0.79
CA ASP A 238 -17.44 9.47 2.07
C ASP A 238 -18.68 8.59 2.31
N LYS A 239 -18.66 7.80 3.38
CA LYS A 239 -19.75 6.91 3.81
C LYS A 239 -21.06 7.67 4.04
N LYS A 240 -21.00 8.91 4.48
CA LYS A 240 -22.19 9.74 4.76
C LYS A 240 -23.06 9.98 3.53
N ASN A 241 -22.48 9.90 2.34
CA ASN A 241 -23.15 10.12 1.07
C ASN A 241 -23.49 8.81 0.34
N VAL A 242 -23.45 7.67 1.03
CA VAL A 242 -23.79 6.34 0.50
C VAL A 242 -25.12 5.88 1.07
N ASP A 243 -26.05 5.49 0.22
CA ASP A 243 -27.30 4.85 0.63
C ASP A 243 -27.08 3.36 0.90
N LEU A 244 -26.66 3.05 2.12
CA LEU A 244 -26.37 1.68 2.55
C LEU A 244 -27.59 0.76 2.54
N SER A 245 -28.82 1.32 2.52
CA SER A 245 -30.06 0.53 2.48
C SER A 245 -30.27 -0.22 1.16
N GLN A 246 -29.65 0.27 0.08
CA GLN A 246 -29.67 -0.38 -1.23
C GLN A 246 -28.59 -1.45 -1.40
N LEU A 247 -27.71 -1.64 -0.42
CA LEU A 247 -26.54 -2.48 -0.55
C LEU A 247 -26.69 -3.77 0.27
N GLN A 248 -26.13 -4.84 -0.25
CA GLN A 248 -26.06 -6.09 0.51
C GLN A 248 -24.96 -5.99 1.57
N GLN A 249 -25.34 -6.06 2.83
CA GLN A 249 -24.37 -6.13 3.92
C GLN A 249 -23.64 -7.47 3.92
N VAL A 250 -22.32 -7.43 4.08
CA VAL A 250 -21.44 -8.60 4.16
C VAL A 250 -20.75 -8.55 5.53
N PRO A 251 -21.25 -9.31 6.52
CA PRO A 251 -20.67 -9.36 7.86
C PRO A 251 -19.35 -10.15 7.84
N SER A 252 -18.60 -10.02 8.93
CA SER A 252 -17.49 -10.93 9.21
C SER A 252 -17.99 -12.35 9.48
N GLU A 253 -17.15 -13.32 9.18
CA GLU A 253 -17.40 -14.74 9.43
C GLU A 253 -16.64 -15.21 10.68
N PRO A 254 -17.13 -16.22 11.40
CA PRO A 254 -16.33 -16.95 12.38
C PRO A 254 -15.10 -17.56 11.69
N CYS A 255 -13.92 -17.10 12.05
CA CYS A 255 -12.65 -17.50 11.48
C CYS A 255 -11.62 -17.81 12.56
N PRO A 256 -10.67 -18.72 12.31
CA PRO A 256 -9.51 -18.87 13.19
C PRO A 256 -8.63 -17.60 13.07
N PRO A 257 -7.76 -17.34 14.06
CA PRO A 257 -6.76 -16.27 13.96
C PRO A 257 -5.77 -16.54 12.80
N PHE A 258 -5.10 -15.47 12.34
CA PHE A 258 -3.99 -15.62 11.41
C PHE A 258 -2.77 -16.22 12.07
N SER A 259 -2.47 -15.77 13.30
CA SER A 259 -1.30 -16.27 14.04
C SER A 259 -1.59 -17.60 14.73
N TYR A 260 -0.64 -18.50 14.65
CA TYR A 260 -0.64 -19.76 15.40
C TYR A 260 -0.36 -19.56 16.90
N LEU A 261 0.04 -18.36 17.32
CA LEU A 261 0.24 -18.00 18.72
C LEU A 261 -1.04 -17.60 19.43
N HIS A 262 -2.15 -17.45 18.72
CA HIS A 262 -3.45 -17.10 19.27
C HIS A 262 -4.41 -18.29 19.18
N ASP A 263 -5.02 -18.66 20.30
CA ASP A 263 -6.03 -19.74 20.35
C ASP A 263 -7.38 -19.32 19.74
N ALA A 264 -7.72 -18.03 19.87
CA ALA A 264 -8.96 -17.45 19.36
C ALA A 264 -8.76 -15.99 18.93
N LEU A 265 -9.62 -15.54 18.00
CA LEU A 265 -9.70 -14.11 17.67
C LEU A 265 -10.41 -13.37 18.81
N THR A 266 -9.74 -12.38 19.36
CA THR A 266 -10.27 -11.45 20.37
C THR A 266 -10.12 -10.02 19.89
N PRO A 267 -10.94 -9.58 18.92
CA PRO A 267 -10.84 -8.22 18.39
C PRO A 267 -11.04 -7.21 19.53
N PRO A 268 -10.23 -6.13 19.57
CA PRO A 268 -10.34 -5.13 20.65
C PRO A 268 -11.64 -4.30 20.57
N ARG A 269 -12.30 -4.31 19.40
CA ARG A 269 -13.53 -3.58 19.13
C ARG A 269 -14.47 -4.45 18.26
N PRO A 270 -15.79 -4.14 18.21
CA PRO A 270 -16.73 -4.84 17.34
C PRO A 270 -16.28 -4.81 15.87
N LEU A 271 -16.44 -5.93 15.19
CA LEU A 271 -16.10 -6.05 13.77
C LEU A 271 -17.07 -5.22 12.90
N LEU A 272 -16.54 -4.60 11.89
CA LEU A 272 -17.28 -3.77 10.96
C LEU A 272 -17.78 -4.62 9.77
N PRO A 273 -18.97 -4.35 9.24
CA PRO A 273 -19.42 -4.96 7.99
C PRO A 273 -18.75 -4.31 6.78
N CYS A 274 -18.78 -5.04 5.67
CA CYS A 274 -18.62 -4.49 4.34
C CYS A 274 -19.99 -4.42 3.66
N TRP A 275 -20.07 -3.71 2.52
CA TRP A 275 -21.28 -3.69 1.69
C TRP A 275 -20.93 -4.04 0.26
N GLN A 276 -21.84 -4.75 -0.41
CA GLN A 276 -21.66 -5.17 -1.79
C GLN A 276 -22.65 -4.44 -2.70
N THR A 277 -22.14 -3.95 -3.82
CA THR A 277 -22.89 -3.45 -4.98
C THR A 277 -22.26 -4.01 -6.26
N TYR A 278 -22.73 -3.55 -7.42
CA TYR A 278 -22.27 -4.02 -8.72
C TYR A 278 -22.16 -2.87 -9.71
N THR A 279 -21.22 -3.00 -10.64
CA THR A 279 -21.22 -2.19 -11.85
C THR A 279 -22.42 -2.54 -12.73
N ASN A 280 -22.76 -1.69 -13.66
CA ASN A 280 -23.85 -1.87 -14.63
C ASN A 280 -23.42 -1.37 -16.02
N GLU A 281 -24.32 -1.44 -17.00
CA GLU A 281 -24.04 -1.03 -18.38
C GLU A 281 -23.62 0.44 -18.48
N ARG A 282 -24.26 1.34 -17.71
CA ARG A 282 -23.88 2.77 -17.68
C ARG A 282 -22.47 2.96 -17.14
N THR A 283 -22.11 2.24 -16.07
CA THR A 283 -20.75 2.22 -15.53
C THR A 283 -19.75 1.80 -16.62
N HIS A 284 -20.06 0.71 -17.32
CA HIS A 284 -19.19 0.16 -18.38
C HIS A 284 -19.06 1.11 -19.57
N ALA A 285 -20.18 1.78 -19.97
CA ALA A 285 -20.18 2.74 -21.07
C ALA A 285 -19.28 3.94 -20.77
N ILE A 286 -19.36 4.52 -19.56
CA ILE A 286 -18.52 5.65 -19.14
C ILE A 286 -17.04 5.23 -19.16
N ILE A 287 -16.70 4.06 -18.60
CA ILE A 287 -15.33 3.58 -18.57
C ILE A 287 -14.80 3.35 -20.00
N ARG A 288 -15.58 2.71 -20.89
CA ARG A 288 -15.19 2.49 -22.28
C ARG A 288 -14.95 3.80 -23.04
N ALA A 289 -15.81 4.79 -22.84
CA ALA A 289 -15.69 6.11 -23.47
C ALA A 289 -14.39 6.84 -23.05
N ASN A 290 -13.91 6.59 -21.85
CA ASN A 290 -12.72 7.22 -21.29
C ASN A 290 -11.45 6.36 -21.36
N LEU A 291 -11.46 5.16 -21.95
CA LEU A 291 -10.29 4.27 -21.99
C LEU A 291 -9.03 4.94 -22.55
N HIS A 292 -9.17 5.77 -23.59
CA HIS A 292 -8.08 6.49 -24.21
C HIS A 292 -7.40 7.51 -23.26
N ARG A 293 -8.09 7.92 -22.20
CA ARG A 293 -7.62 8.83 -21.14
C ARG A 293 -7.03 8.10 -19.93
N SER A 294 -7.18 6.77 -19.88
CA SER A 294 -6.56 5.95 -18.83
C SER A 294 -5.04 5.95 -19.02
N ALA A 295 -4.29 6.14 -17.96
CA ALA A 295 -2.83 6.10 -18.04
C ALA A 295 -2.30 4.77 -18.60
N MET A 296 -3.00 3.68 -18.37
CA MET A 296 -2.64 2.35 -18.88
C MET A 296 -2.96 2.19 -20.37
N TYR A 297 -4.18 2.53 -20.78
CA TYR A 297 -4.65 2.34 -22.16
C TYR A 297 -4.27 3.50 -23.09
N GLY A 298 -4.00 4.68 -22.53
CA GLY A 298 -3.45 5.84 -23.25
C GLY A 298 -1.93 5.77 -23.51
N GLY A 299 -1.27 4.68 -23.13
CA GLY A 299 0.17 4.47 -23.40
C GLY A 299 1.12 5.27 -22.51
N HIS A 300 0.63 5.81 -21.39
CA HIS A 300 1.45 6.59 -20.46
C HIS A 300 2.24 5.72 -19.46
N ILE A 301 1.81 4.48 -19.24
CA ILE A 301 2.43 3.50 -18.35
C ILE A 301 3.25 2.52 -19.18
N THR A 302 4.51 2.34 -18.81
CA THR A 302 5.43 1.37 -19.43
C THR A 302 5.62 0.11 -18.56
N GLY A 303 5.29 0.22 -17.27
CA GLY A 303 5.45 -0.85 -16.30
C GLY A 303 4.45 -1.99 -16.47
N VAL A 304 4.89 -3.20 -16.13
CA VAL A 304 4.06 -4.40 -16.15
C VAL A 304 3.23 -4.49 -14.86
N GLY A 305 1.92 -4.70 -14.98
CA GLY A 305 1.05 -4.92 -13.83
C GLY A 305 1.19 -6.33 -13.25
N PRO A 306 1.21 -6.51 -11.92
CA PRO A 306 1.17 -7.83 -11.30
C PRO A 306 -0.16 -8.53 -11.61
N ARG A 307 -0.13 -9.86 -11.75
CA ARG A 307 -1.25 -10.70 -12.21
C ARG A 307 -2.56 -10.50 -11.41
N TYR A 308 -2.46 -10.18 -10.13
CA TYR A 308 -3.61 -10.15 -9.21
C TYR A 308 -4.09 -8.73 -8.85
N CYS A 309 -3.69 -7.71 -9.61
CA CYS A 309 -4.16 -6.33 -9.42
C CYS A 309 -4.74 -5.76 -10.73
N PRO A 310 -5.81 -6.37 -11.31
CA PRO A 310 -6.44 -5.84 -12.50
C PRO A 310 -7.20 -4.55 -12.15
N SER A 311 -7.10 -3.55 -13.01
CA SER A 311 -7.94 -2.36 -12.93
C SER A 311 -9.38 -2.68 -13.36
N ILE A 312 -10.32 -1.77 -13.12
CA ILE A 312 -11.68 -1.94 -13.63
C ILE A 312 -11.69 -1.87 -15.16
N GLU A 313 -10.84 -1.05 -15.77
CA GLU A 313 -10.64 -0.99 -17.23
C GLU A 313 -10.23 -2.37 -17.75
N ASP A 314 -9.26 -3.05 -17.12
CA ASP A 314 -8.84 -4.41 -17.48
C ASP A 314 -9.99 -5.41 -17.45
N LYS A 315 -10.86 -5.32 -16.44
CA LYS A 315 -12.00 -6.23 -16.31
C LYS A 315 -13.00 -6.04 -17.43
N ILE A 316 -13.30 -4.78 -17.76
CA ILE A 316 -14.30 -4.45 -18.80
C ILE A 316 -13.79 -4.80 -20.20
N VAL A 317 -12.48 -4.63 -20.46
CA VAL A 317 -11.87 -4.97 -21.74
C VAL A 317 -11.72 -6.49 -21.89
N ARG A 318 -11.28 -7.19 -20.84
CA ARG A 318 -11.03 -8.64 -20.91
C ARG A 318 -12.31 -9.48 -20.81
N PHE A 319 -13.36 -8.95 -20.21
CA PHE A 319 -14.62 -9.65 -20.01
C PHE A 319 -15.81 -8.82 -20.51
N PRO A 320 -15.85 -8.51 -21.82
CA PRO A 320 -16.87 -7.61 -22.40
C PRO A 320 -18.30 -8.15 -22.28
N ASP A 321 -18.45 -9.49 -22.21
CA ASP A 321 -19.74 -10.17 -22.11
C ASP A 321 -20.30 -10.23 -20.69
N LYS A 322 -19.58 -9.65 -19.70
CA LYS A 322 -20.09 -9.59 -18.34
C LYS A 322 -20.90 -8.31 -18.10
N ASP A 323 -22.16 -8.49 -17.77
CA ASP A 323 -23.09 -7.39 -17.51
C ASP A 323 -22.74 -6.58 -16.27
N ARG A 324 -22.03 -7.21 -15.29
CA ARG A 324 -21.68 -6.57 -14.04
C ARG A 324 -20.43 -7.19 -13.39
N HIS A 325 -19.73 -6.37 -12.62
CA HIS A 325 -18.63 -6.78 -11.75
C HIS A 325 -18.96 -6.45 -10.29
N PRO A 326 -18.64 -7.33 -9.33
CA PRO A 326 -18.87 -7.05 -7.92
C PRO A 326 -17.94 -5.93 -7.43
N VAL A 327 -18.51 -5.05 -6.62
CA VAL A 327 -17.85 -3.94 -5.93
C VAL A 327 -18.14 -4.06 -4.45
N PHE A 328 -17.12 -3.93 -3.61
CA PHE A 328 -17.29 -3.95 -2.17
C PHE A 328 -16.87 -2.62 -1.59
N LEU A 329 -17.65 -2.11 -0.65
CA LEU A 329 -17.32 -0.94 0.14
C LEU A 329 -16.75 -1.44 1.47
N GLU A 330 -15.48 -1.14 1.70
CA GLU A 330 -14.71 -1.62 2.85
C GLU A 330 -14.33 -0.44 3.73
N GLN A 331 -14.66 -0.46 5.02
CA GLN A 331 -14.21 0.56 5.97
C GLN A 331 -12.72 0.36 6.25
N GLU A 332 -11.94 1.43 6.14
CA GLU A 332 -10.49 1.40 6.35
C GLU A 332 -10.11 1.77 7.81
N TYR A 333 -11.06 2.30 8.58
CA TYR A 333 -10.87 2.75 9.97
C TYR A 333 -12.11 2.43 10.81
N TRP A 334 -11.95 2.28 12.13
CA TRP A 334 -13.07 2.18 13.05
C TRP A 334 -13.82 3.51 13.20
N ASP A 335 -13.08 4.61 13.24
CA ASP A 335 -13.59 5.92 13.66
C ASP A 335 -13.71 6.94 12.53
N GLU A 336 -13.49 6.54 11.27
CA GLU A 336 -13.59 7.42 10.11
C GLU A 336 -14.65 6.93 9.11
N ASP A 337 -15.22 7.88 8.38
CA ASP A 337 -16.26 7.60 7.37
C ASP A 337 -15.68 7.38 5.96
N GLU A 338 -14.37 7.14 5.85
CA GLU A 338 -13.73 6.82 4.57
C GLU A 338 -13.98 5.36 4.17
N LEU A 339 -14.51 5.15 2.96
CA LEU A 339 -14.71 3.84 2.37
C LEU A 339 -13.78 3.61 1.18
N TYR A 340 -13.17 2.44 1.16
CA TYR A 340 -12.42 1.90 0.04
C TYR A 340 -13.37 1.20 -0.93
N VAL A 341 -13.29 1.53 -2.23
CA VAL A 341 -14.20 0.96 -3.24
C VAL A 341 -13.53 -0.24 -3.93
N GLN A 342 -13.50 -1.37 -3.24
CA GLN A 342 -12.85 -2.59 -3.71
C GLN A 342 -13.44 -3.07 -5.04
N GLY A 343 -12.58 -3.32 -6.00
CA GLY A 343 -12.96 -3.76 -7.34
C GLY A 343 -12.92 -2.68 -8.41
N MET A 344 -12.77 -1.41 -7.99
CA MET A 344 -12.76 -0.22 -8.85
C MET A 344 -11.37 0.44 -8.96
N SER A 345 -10.27 -0.34 -8.81
CA SER A 345 -8.92 0.17 -9.07
C SER A 345 -8.84 0.72 -10.49
N THR A 346 -8.32 1.93 -10.64
CA THR A 346 -8.37 2.65 -11.92
C THR A 346 -7.23 3.66 -12.06
N SER A 347 -6.95 4.03 -13.30
CA SER A 347 -6.08 5.17 -13.63
C SER A 347 -6.77 6.18 -14.55
N LEU A 348 -8.10 6.17 -14.60
CA LEU A 348 -8.91 7.17 -15.32
C LEU A 348 -8.81 8.54 -14.64
N PRO A 349 -9.13 9.64 -15.36
CA PRO A 349 -9.24 10.97 -14.77
C PRO A 349 -10.27 11.04 -13.63
N ALA A 350 -10.04 11.92 -12.65
CA ALA A 350 -10.86 12.00 -11.44
C ALA A 350 -12.34 12.26 -11.73
N GLU A 351 -12.66 13.11 -12.70
CA GLU A 351 -14.04 13.40 -13.10
C GLU A 351 -14.75 12.16 -13.68
N ALA A 352 -14.05 11.36 -14.50
CA ALA A 352 -14.61 10.11 -15.02
C ALA A 352 -14.81 9.08 -13.90
N GLN A 353 -13.93 9.08 -12.89
CA GLN A 353 -14.09 8.22 -11.70
C GLN A 353 -15.36 8.59 -10.93
N LEU A 354 -15.60 9.86 -10.66
CA LEU A 354 -16.81 10.31 -9.97
C LEU A 354 -18.06 10.00 -10.78
N GLU A 355 -18.02 10.20 -12.11
CA GLU A 355 -19.13 9.92 -13.00
C GLU A 355 -19.52 8.44 -12.96
N PHE A 356 -18.57 7.50 -13.12
CA PHE A 356 -18.91 6.09 -13.07
C PHE A 356 -19.30 5.61 -11.66
N LEU A 357 -18.71 6.17 -10.58
CA LEU A 357 -19.11 5.82 -9.21
C LEU A 357 -20.59 6.15 -8.97
N ARG A 358 -21.07 7.28 -9.46
CA ARG A 358 -22.46 7.71 -9.34
C ARG A 358 -23.47 6.87 -10.15
N THR A 359 -22.99 5.92 -10.94
CA THR A 359 -23.87 4.95 -11.61
C THR A 359 -24.07 3.67 -10.81
N LEU A 360 -23.30 3.46 -9.74
CA LEU A 360 -23.42 2.27 -8.90
C LEU A 360 -24.63 2.42 -7.96
N PRO A 361 -25.46 1.36 -7.81
CA PRO A 361 -26.56 1.40 -6.84
C PRO A 361 -26.08 1.77 -5.44
N GLY A 362 -26.75 2.73 -4.82
CA GLY A 362 -26.44 3.27 -3.49
C GLY A 362 -25.33 4.33 -3.47
N LEU A 363 -24.71 4.65 -4.61
CA LEU A 363 -23.63 5.63 -4.73
C LEU A 363 -24.02 6.86 -5.57
N GLU A 364 -25.30 7.05 -5.89
CA GLU A 364 -25.79 8.10 -6.81
C GLU A 364 -25.41 9.51 -6.35
N SER A 365 -25.35 9.72 -5.03
CA SER A 365 -24.99 11.00 -4.40
C SER A 365 -23.59 11.02 -3.79
N VAL A 366 -22.75 10.05 -4.16
CA VAL A 366 -21.43 9.88 -3.54
C VAL A 366 -20.53 11.10 -3.70
N VAL A 367 -19.78 11.39 -2.63
CA VAL A 367 -18.66 12.34 -2.62
C VAL A 367 -17.36 11.53 -2.61
N MET A 368 -16.50 11.81 -3.59
CA MET A 368 -15.18 11.18 -3.69
C MET A 368 -14.17 12.01 -2.89
N ILE A 369 -13.61 11.39 -1.84
CA ILE A 369 -12.58 12.01 -0.97
C ILE A 369 -11.24 12.06 -1.71
N ARG A 370 -10.88 10.95 -2.40
CA ARG A 370 -9.64 10.83 -3.18
C ARG A 370 -9.89 10.01 -4.43
N PRO A 371 -9.32 10.40 -5.58
CA PRO A 371 -9.35 9.56 -6.76
C PRO A 371 -8.48 8.31 -6.59
N GLY A 372 -8.85 7.26 -7.30
CA GLY A 372 -7.96 6.14 -7.58
C GLY A 372 -6.81 6.57 -8.48
N TYR A 373 -5.69 5.87 -8.38
CA TYR A 373 -4.52 6.15 -9.21
C TYR A 373 -3.73 4.88 -9.51
N ALA A 374 -2.93 4.91 -10.57
CA ALA A 374 -1.88 3.94 -10.78
C ALA A 374 -0.54 4.50 -10.28
N VAL A 375 0.35 3.65 -9.82
CA VAL A 375 1.73 4.01 -9.52
C VAL A 375 2.68 3.08 -10.27
N GLU A 376 3.65 3.66 -10.96
CA GLU A 376 4.80 2.98 -11.53
C GLU A 376 6.02 3.19 -10.63
N TYR A 377 6.86 2.19 -10.52
CA TYR A 377 8.09 2.24 -9.74
C TYR A 377 9.13 1.27 -10.29
N ASP A 378 10.41 1.56 -10.01
CA ASP A 378 11.49 0.70 -10.42
C ASP A 378 11.57 -0.56 -9.56
N MET A 379 11.96 -1.66 -10.18
CA MET A 379 12.17 -2.94 -9.51
C MET A 379 13.41 -3.64 -10.11
N VAL A 380 14.04 -4.49 -9.32
CA VAL A 380 15.13 -5.37 -9.76
C VAL A 380 14.53 -6.68 -10.24
N TYR A 381 14.98 -7.16 -11.41
CA TYR A 381 14.60 -8.46 -11.97
C TYR A 381 15.26 -9.61 -11.24
#